data_3f84f86d700bf8bc2a531366fa6c9ce4
#
_entry.id   3f84f86d700bf8bc2a531366fa6c9ce4
#
_cell.length_a   1.000
_cell.length_b   1.000
_cell.length_c   1.000
_cell.angle_alpha   90.00
_cell.angle_beta   90.00
_cell.angle_gamma   90.00
#
_symmetry.space_group_name_H-M   'P 1'
#
loop_
_entity.id
_entity.type
_entity.pdbx_description
1 polymer ?
#
loop_
_entity_poly.entity_id
_entity_poly.type
_entity_poly.pdbx_seq_one_letter_code
_entity_poly.pdbx_strand_id
1 'polypeptide(L)'
;MPGVNFDRVRTEITMEQVLDLLGFRPSNRSGAQWYGSCPLHEPGAGRRRSFSVNMATGRYCCHRCHSQGNQLELWAAATKQPLHQAAIDLCQRLGRDIPWIRRW
;
A
#
# COMPACT_ATOMS: atom_id res chain seq x y z
N MET A 1 -5.21 15.50 -20.03
CA MET A 1 -5.08 15.46 -18.58
C MET A 1 -3.67 15.10 -18.18
N PRO A 2 -3.07 15.79 -17.23
CA PRO A 2 -1.76 15.37 -16.73
C PRO A 2 -1.88 14.04 -16.00
N GLY A 3 -0.90 13.18 -16.21
CA GLY A 3 -0.81 11.93 -15.48
C GLY A 3 -0.13 12.12 -14.13
N VAL A 4 -0.26 11.14 -13.25
CA VAL A 4 0.41 11.13 -11.96
C VAL A 4 1.78 10.49 -12.13
N ASN A 5 2.80 11.07 -11.52
CA ASN A 5 4.15 10.50 -11.50
C ASN A 5 4.20 9.42 -10.41
N PHE A 6 3.93 8.17 -10.79
CA PHE A 6 3.87 7.05 -9.85
C PHE A 6 5.22 6.77 -9.19
N ASP A 7 6.32 6.96 -9.90
CA ASP A 7 7.65 6.75 -9.33
C ASP A 7 7.89 7.70 -8.16
N ARG A 8 7.48 8.95 -8.31
CA ARG A 8 7.63 9.92 -7.26
C ARG A 8 6.72 9.63 -6.08
N VAL A 9 5.49 9.21 -6.33
CA VAL A 9 4.56 8.82 -5.26
C VAL A 9 5.15 7.65 -4.48
N ARG A 10 5.68 6.63 -5.16
CA ARG A 10 6.30 5.49 -4.49
C ARG A 10 7.52 5.87 -3.66
N THR A 11 8.28 6.87 -4.12
CA THR A 11 9.46 7.33 -3.41
C THR A 11 9.07 8.12 -2.15
N GLU A 12 8.04 8.95 -2.23
CA GLU A 12 7.65 9.84 -1.14
C GLU A 12 6.71 9.19 -0.13
N ILE A 13 5.93 8.19 -0.54
CA ILE A 13 4.96 7.50 0.32
C ILE A 13 5.43 6.07 0.54
N THR A 14 5.70 5.73 1.80
CA THR A 14 6.24 4.41 2.15
C THR A 14 5.12 3.39 2.37
N MET A 15 5.51 2.11 2.32
CA MET A 15 4.59 1.02 2.66
C MET A 15 4.07 1.17 4.08
N GLU A 16 4.92 1.61 5.01
CA GLU A 16 4.52 1.81 6.40
C GLU A 16 3.39 2.82 6.53
N GLN A 17 3.44 3.92 5.79
CA GLN A 17 2.38 4.92 5.81
C GLN A 17 1.05 4.35 5.31
N VAL A 18 1.09 3.54 4.25
CA VAL A 18 -0.11 2.91 3.72
C VAL A 18 -0.68 1.90 4.71
N LEU A 19 0.17 1.07 5.31
CA LEU A 19 -0.26 0.09 6.30
C LEU A 19 -0.89 0.77 7.51
N ASP A 20 -0.33 1.91 7.92
CA ASP A 20 -0.87 2.68 9.04
C ASP A 20 -2.27 3.20 8.72
N LEU A 21 -2.47 3.73 7.52
CA LEU A 21 -3.79 4.19 7.07
C LEU A 21 -4.82 3.06 7.03
N LEU A 22 -4.37 1.85 6.71
CA LEU A 22 -5.23 0.67 6.66
C LEU A 22 -5.49 0.05 8.04
N GLY A 23 -4.80 0.54 9.06
CA GLY A 23 -4.91 -0.01 10.41
C GLY A 23 -4.27 -1.38 10.55
N PHE A 24 -3.32 -1.71 9.67
CA PHE A 24 -2.63 -3.00 9.72
C PHE A 24 -1.69 -3.06 10.93
N ARG A 25 -1.80 -4.17 11.68
CA ARG A 25 -0.90 -4.43 12.79
C ARG A 25 -0.26 -5.79 12.58
N PRO A 26 1.08 -5.86 12.46
CA PRO A 26 1.73 -7.14 12.25
C PRO A 26 1.62 -8.03 13.48
N SER A 27 1.31 -9.30 13.26
CA SER A 27 1.31 -10.30 14.33
C SER A 27 2.70 -10.86 14.57
N ASN A 28 3.58 -10.74 13.58
CA ASN A 28 4.95 -11.21 13.69
C ASN A 28 5.86 -10.38 12.77
N ARG A 29 7.12 -10.25 13.18
CA ARG A 29 8.15 -9.54 12.43
C ARG A 29 9.41 -10.37 12.39
N SER A 30 10.02 -10.45 11.21
CA SER A 30 11.30 -11.11 11.03
C SER A 30 12.18 -10.18 10.17
N GLY A 31 12.97 -9.34 10.81
CA GLY A 31 13.73 -8.30 10.13
C GLY A 31 12.80 -7.33 9.42
N ALA A 32 13.00 -7.14 8.12
CA ALA A 32 12.15 -6.27 7.30
C ALA A 32 10.85 -6.94 6.88
N GLN A 33 10.68 -8.24 7.15
CA GLN A 33 9.50 -8.98 6.74
C GLN A 33 8.46 -8.97 7.87
N TRP A 34 7.27 -8.43 7.59
CA TRP A 34 6.17 -8.37 8.54
C TRP A 34 5.05 -9.29 8.08
N TYR A 35 4.39 -9.95 9.04
CA TYR A 35 3.31 -10.91 8.77
C TYR A 35 2.07 -10.53 9.57
N GLY A 36 0.90 -10.82 9.03
CA GLY A 36 -0.33 -10.57 9.74
C GLY A 36 -1.56 -10.94 8.93
N SER A 37 -2.70 -10.48 9.38
CA SER A 37 -3.96 -10.65 8.67
C SER A 37 -4.04 -9.68 7.50
N CYS A 38 -4.55 -10.16 6.37
CA CYS A 38 -4.66 -9.34 5.19
C CYS A 38 -5.68 -8.21 5.41
N PRO A 39 -5.28 -6.94 5.25
CA PRO A 39 -6.21 -5.83 5.43
C PRO A 39 -7.26 -5.72 4.32
N LEU A 40 -7.10 -6.49 3.24
CA LEU A 40 -8.01 -6.45 2.10
C LEU A 40 -9.25 -7.32 2.30
N HIS A 41 -9.12 -8.46 3.00
CA HIS A 41 -10.23 -9.37 3.19
C HIS A 41 -10.41 -9.88 4.62
N GLU A 42 -9.46 -9.61 5.49
CA GLU A 42 -9.53 -10.05 6.89
C GLU A 42 -9.15 -8.95 7.86
N PRO A 43 -9.75 -7.74 7.75
CA PRO A 43 -9.40 -6.66 8.65
C PRO A 43 -9.73 -7.03 10.10
N GLY A 44 -8.72 -6.92 10.98
CA GLY A 44 -8.91 -7.18 12.41
C GLY A 44 -8.91 -8.65 12.83
N ALA A 45 -8.65 -9.58 11.94
CA ALA A 45 -8.67 -11.01 12.27
C ALA A 45 -7.45 -11.49 13.10
N GLY A 46 -6.49 -10.67 13.34
CA GLY A 46 -5.47 -10.71 14.39
C GLY A 46 -4.41 -11.81 14.42
N ARG A 47 -4.70 -13.02 14.05
CA ARG A 47 -3.75 -14.13 14.23
C ARG A 47 -3.29 -14.82 12.96
N ARG A 48 -3.84 -14.45 11.82
CA ARG A 48 -3.50 -15.12 10.58
C ARG A 48 -2.25 -14.51 9.97
N ARG A 49 -1.47 -15.35 9.28
CA ARG A 49 -0.27 -14.93 8.58
C ARG A 49 -0.42 -15.03 7.07
N SER A 50 -1.63 -14.82 6.58
CA SER A 50 -1.90 -14.88 5.15
C SER A 50 -1.26 -13.71 4.40
N PHE A 51 -1.03 -12.60 5.08
CA PHE A 51 -0.45 -11.39 4.49
C PHE A 51 0.98 -11.21 4.94
N SER A 52 1.86 -10.98 3.99
CA SER A 52 3.26 -10.66 4.29
C SER A 52 3.66 -9.41 3.52
N VAL A 53 4.53 -8.61 4.11
CA VAL A 53 5.04 -7.40 3.49
C VAL A 53 6.52 -7.26 3.80
N ASN A 54 7.30 -6.93 2.77
CA ASN A 54 8.71 -6.65 2.91
C ASN A 54 8.91 -5.14 2.99
N MET A 55 9.26 -4.65 4.16
CA MET A 55 9.39 -3.21 4.40
C MET A 55 10.60 -2.61 3.70
N ALA A 56 11.60 -3.44 3.37
CA ALA A 56 12.78 -2.97 2.66
C ALA A 56 12.51 -2.74 1.17
N THR A 57 11.70 -3.60 0.55
CA THR A 57 11.39 -3.50 -0.87
C THR A 57 10.07 -2.78 -1.14
N GLY A 58 9.21 -2.66 -0.12
CA GLY A 58 7.89 -2.07 -0.27
C GLY A 58 6.91 -2.95 -1.03
N ARG A 59 7.09 -4.26 -0.97
CA ARG A 59 6.20 -5.20 -1.65
C ARG A 59 5.41 -6.04 -0.66
N TYR A 60 4.17 -6.31 -1.01
CA TYR A 60 3.29 -7.14 -0.19
C TYR A 60 2.79 -8.34 -0.99
N CYS A 61 2.34 -9.34 -0.27
CA CYS A 61 1.71 -10.53 -0.87
C CYS A 61 0.72 -11.13 0.11
N CYS A 62 -0.47 -11.44 -0.37
CA CYS A 62 -1.43 -12.22 0.40
C CYS A 62 -1.52 -13.62 -0.19
N HIS A 63 -1.24 -14.63 0.62
CA HIS A 63 -1.25 -16.02 0.16
C HIS A 63 -2.67 -16.57 0.00
N ARG A 64 -3.66 -15.85 0.47
CA ARG A 64 -5.06 -16.28 0.38
C ARG A 64 -5.81 -15.68 -0.79
N CYS A 65 -5.77 -14.36 -0.93
CA CYS A 65 -6.45 -13.70 -2.04
C CYS A 65 -5.54 -13.45 -3.24
N HIS A 66 -4.25 -13.81 -3.12
CA HIS A 66 -3.23 -13.70 -4.17
C HIS A 66 -2.97 -12.26 -4.63
N SER A 67 -3.40 -11.27 -3.84
CA SER A 67 -3.07 -9.89 -4.11
C SER A 67 -1.60 -9.63 -3.79
N GLN A 68 -0.91 -8.95 -4.68
CA GLN A 68 0.50 -8.63 -4.48
C GLN A 68 0.86 -7.36 -5.23
N GLY A 69 1.94 -6.72 -4.82
CA GLY A 69 2.41 -5.51 -5.47
C GLY A 69 3.13 -4.57 -4.51
N ASN A 70 3.18 -3.31 -4.88
CA ASN A 70 3.79 -2.26 -4.07
C ASN A 70 2.73 -1.53 -3.22
N GLN A 71 3.16 -0.49 -2.49
CA GLN A 71 2.27 0.25 -1.60
C GLN A 71 1.11 0.93 -2.32
N LEU A 72 1.30 1.41 -3.54
CA LEU A 72 0.22 2.01 -4.32
C LEU A 72 -0.80 0.97 -4.75
N GLU A 73 -0.32 -0.19 -5.17
CA GLU A 73 -1.18 -1.29 -5.56
C GLU A 73 -1.99 -1.80 -4.38
N LEU A 74 -1.39 -1.83 -3.19
CA LEU A 74 -2.08 -2.20 -1.97
C LEU A 74 -3.22 -1.21 -1.67
N TRP A 75 -2.94 0.08 -1.76
CA TRP A 75 -3.97 1.11 -1.52
C TRP A 75 -5.08 1.03 -2.56
N ALA A 76 -4.73 0.83 -3.83
CA ALA A 76 -5.71 0.66 -4.90
C ALA A 76 -6.62 -0.53 -4.65
N ALA A 77 -6.06 -1.66 -4.23
CA ALA A 77 -6.83 -2.86 -3.92
C ALA A 77 -7.74 -2.65 -2.70
N ALA A 78 -7.21 -1.99 -1.67
CA ALA A 78 -7.97 -1.75 -0.44
C ALA A 78 -9.14 -0.80 -0.64
N THR A 79 -8.97 0.20 -1.48
CA THR A 79 -10.01 1.20 -1.75
C THR A 79 -10.84 0.88 -2.99
N LYS A 80 -10.48 -0.20 -3.70
CA LYS A 80 -11.17 -0.64 -4.92
C LYS A 80 -11.23 0.46 -5.98
N GLN A 81 -10.11 1.13 -6.17
CA GLN A 81 -9.96 2.22 -7.12
C GLN A 81 -8.91 1.87 -8.17
N PRO A 82 -9.00 2.47 -9.38
CA PRO A 82 -7.89 2.39 -10.33
C PRO A 82 -6.63 2.98 -9.72
N LEU A 83 -5.47 2.50 -10.16
CA LEU A 83 -4.17 2.92 -9.60
C LEU A 83 -3.98 4.44 -9.63
N HIS A 84 -4.38 5.07 -10.72
CA HIS A 84 -4.31 6.52 -10.89
C HIS A 84 -5.10 7.26 -9.79
N GLN A 85 -6.35 6.87 -9.60
CA GLN A 85 -7.21 7.49 -8.60
C GLN A 85 -6.73 7.19 -7.18
N ALA A 86 -6.24 5.97 -6.96
CA ALA A 86 -5.70 5.57 -5.66
C ALA A 86 -4.49 6.41 -5.28
N ALA A 87 -3.61 6.71 -6.23
CA ALA A 87 -2.44 7.55 -5.99
C ALA A 87 -2.85 8.96 -5.58
N ILE A 88 -3.83 9.54 -6.26
CA ILE A 88 -4.35 10.87 -5.94
C ILE A 88 -4.96 10.87 -4.54
N ASP A 89 -5.81 9.90 -4.25
CA ASP A 89 -6.47 9.78 -2.95
C ASP A 89 -5.46 9.66 -1.82
N LEU A 90 -4.43 8.83 -2.02
CA LEU A 90 -3.39 8.60 -1.03
C LEU A 90 -2.62 9.90 -0.73
N CYS A 91 -2.24 10.65 -1.76
CA CYS A 91 -1.57 11.94 -1.57
C CYS A 91 -2.44 12.90 -0.77
N GLN A 92 -3.74 12.95 -1.08
CA GLN A 92 -4.67 13.83 -0.37
C GLN A 92 -4.81 13.45 1.09
N ARG A 93 -4.88 12.16 1.40
CA ARG A 93 -5.01 11.68 2.78
C ARG A 93 -3.77 11.98 3.62
N LEU A 94 -2.61 11.99 2.99
CA LEU A 94 -1.35 12.26 3.68
C LEU A 94 -0.96 13.74 3.65
N GLY A 95 -1.82 14.59 3.08
CA GLY A 95 -1.57 16.02 2.99
C GLY A 95 -0.40 16.38 2.09
N ARG A 96 -0.16 15.58 1.07
CA ARG A 96 0.93 15.78 0.12
C ARG A 96 0.42 16.36 -1.19
N ASP A 97 1.27 17.10 -1.86
CA ASP A 97 0.98 17.57 -3.22
C ASP A 97 1.02 16.40 -4.19
N ILE A 98 0.14 16.43 -5.18
CA ILE A 98 0.08 15.38 -6.19
C ILE A 98 1.17 15.66 -7.23
N PRO A 99 2.12 14.71 -7.43
CA PRO A 99 3.20 14.91 -8.40
C PRO A 99 2.72 14.64 -9.81
N TRP A 100 2.14 15.66 -10.42
CA TRP A 100 1.66 15.54 -11.80
C TRP A 100 2.82 15.47 -12.78
N ILE A 101 2.66 14.65 -13.82
CA ILE A 101 3.61 14.63 -14.93
C ILE A 101 3.33 15.83 -15.81
N ARG A 102 4.35 16.67 -15.99
CA ARG A 102 4.26 17.82 -16.89
C ARG A 102 4.93 17.46 -18.19
N ARG A 103 4.19 17.57 -19.29
CA ARG A 103 4.69 17.36 -20.62
C ARG A 103 4.72 18.69 -21.35
N TRP A 104 5.91 19.18 -21.59
CA TRP A 104 6.11 20.42 -22.34
C TRP A 104 7.17 20.20 -23.40
#